data_3325f4b39e40fa6219c0d407c0e1f695
#
_entry.id   3325f4b39e40fa6219c0d407c0e1f695
#
_cell.length_a   1.000
_cell.length_b   1.000
_cell.length_c   1.000
_cell.angle_alpha   90.00
_cell.angle_beta   90.00
_cell.angle_gamma   90.00
#
_symmetry.space_group_name_H-M   'P 1'
#
loop_
_entity.id
_entity.type
_entity.pdbx_description
1 polymer ?
#
loop_
_entity_poly.entity_id
_entity_poly.type
_entity_poly.pdbx_seq_one_letter_code
_entity_poly.pdbx_strand_id
1 'polypeptide(L)'
;TNIGKIVLTSKIDNFIFSGYPGEIVKNKIFLNKINLIHSHSGLIPKYMGSTTIYYSILNEKKIHCSTFVMNKDVDQGTILLIKRYNLPRKHKVDNYDHIIRAKNLISLINQKNKKLILTKNNKKKYSFFYKAHPVLRNLANKKLI
;
A
#
# COMPACT_ATOMS: atom_id res chain seq x y z
N THR A 1 18.90 -10.89 -13.58
CA THR A 1 19.38 -10.80 -12.17
C THR A 1 18.31 -11.41 -11.29
N ASN A 2 18.65 -12.47 -10.56
CA ASN A 2 17.68 -13.16 -9.73
C ASN A 2 17.55 -12.42 -8.38
N ILE A 3 16.67 -11.40 -8.35
CA ILE A 3 16.39 -10.58 -7.15
C ILE A 3 16.06 -11.48 -5.95
N GLY A 4 15.29 -12.56 -6.16
CA GLY A 4 14.98 -13.52 -5.10
C GLY A 4 16.23 -14.12 -4.46
N LYS A 5 17.26 -14.47 -5.25
CA LYS A 5 18.51 -15.00 -4.73
C LYS A 5 19.25 -13.96 -3.89
N ILE A 6 19.32 -12.71 -4.36
CA ILE A 6 19.97 -11.61 -3.64
C ILE A 6 19.28 -11.38 -2.28
N VAL A 7 17.96 -11.33 -2.27
CA VAL A 7 17.15 -11.14 -1.05
C VAL A 7 17.42 -12.28 -0.04
N LEU A 8 17.44 -13.54 -0.52
CA LEU A 8 17.62 -14.72 0.32
C LEU A 8 19.05 -14.90 0.87
N THR A 9 20.05 -14.37 0.18
CA THR A 9 21.47 -14.47 0.59
C THR A 9 21.95 -13.25 1.38
N SER A 10 21.13 -12.20 1.45
CA SER A 10 21.48 -10.99 2.21
C SER A 10 21.32 -11.22 3.72
N LYS A 11 22.09 -10.46 4.51
CA LYS A 11 21.93 -10.39 5.98
C LYS A 11 20.87 -9.38 6.43
N ILE A 12 20.05 -8.89 5.46
CA ILE A 12 19.02 -7.88 5.70
C ILE A 12 17.67 -8.57 5.83
N ASP A 13 16.94 -8.27 6.89
CA ASP A 13 15.63 -8.87 7.18
C ASP A 13 14.46 -8.07 6.61
N ASN A 14 14.65 -6.77 6.34
CA ASN A 14 13.58 -5.86 5.93
C ASN A 14 13.87 -5.25 4.56
N PHE A 15 12.98 -5.46 3.61
CA PHE A 15 13.07 -4.93 2.26
C PHE A 15 11.83 -4.11 1.92
N ILE A 16 12.02 -2.98 1.25
CA ILE A 16 10.90 -2.23 0.68
C ILE A 16 10.55 -2.86 -0.67
N PHE A 17 9.32 -3.31 -0.81
CA PHE A 17 8.78 -3.80 -2.07
C PHE A 17 8.01 -2.69 -2.81
N SER A 18 8.48 -2.38 -4.02
CA SER A 18 7.82 -1.44 -4.94
C SER A 18 7.84 -2.05 -6.35
N GLY A 19 6.94 -2.98 -6.58
CA GLY A 19 6.76 -3.65 -7.89
C GLY A 19 5.78 -2.91 -8.80
N TYR A 20 5.66 -3.42 -10.03
CA TYR A 20 4.65 -2.93 -10.96
C TYR A 20 3.23 -3.23 -10.50
N PRO A 21 2.23 -2.41 -10.90
CA PRO A 21 0.84 -2.68 -10.58
C PRO A 21 0.38 -4.07 -11.06
N GLY A 22 -0.12 -4.88 -10.13
CA GLY A 22 -0.56 -6.25 -10.41
C GLY A 22 0.53 -7.33 -10.31
N GLU A 23 1.76 -6.95 -9.99
CA GLU A 23 2.83 -7.91 -9.72
C GLU A 23 2.57 -8.63 -8.40
N ILE A 24 2.53 -9.97 -8.46
CA ILE A 24 2.32 -10.83 -7.29
C ILE A 24 3.64 -11.48 -6.90
N VAL A 25 4.05 -11.25 -5.66
CA VAL A 25 5.24 -11.88 -5.10
C VAL A 25 4.99 -13.36 -4.86
N LYS A 26 5.87 -14.22 -5.36
CA LYS A 26 5.73 -15.68 -5.22
C LYS A 26 5.85 -16.13 -3.77
N ASN A 27 5.02 -17.07 -3.36
CA ASN A 27 4.93 -17.61 -1.99
C ASN A 27 6.26 -18.03 -1.38
N LYS A 28 7.22 -18.53 -2.19
CA LYS A 28 8.53 -18.98 -1.70
C LYS A 28 9.33 -17.90 -0.94
N ILE A 29 9.10 -16.62 -1.24
CA ILE A 29 9.78 -15.51 -0.54
C ILE A 29 9.27 -15.38 0.89
N PHE A 30 7.98 -15.64 1.13
CA PHE A 30 7.36 -15.53 2.46
C PHE A 30 7.69 -16.68 3.41
N LEU A 31 8.33 -17.75 2.91
CA LEU A 31 8.80 -18.88 3.73
C LEU A 31 10.12 -18.56 4.46
N ASN A 32 10.79 -17.49 4.07
CA ASN A 32 12.03 -17.06 4.69
C ASN A 32 11.74 -15.96 5.73
N LYS A 33 12.65 -15.80 6.70
CA LYS A 33 12.54 -14.80 7.79
C LYS A 33 12.77 -13.36 7.30
N ILE A 34 12.27 -13.01 6.13
CA ILE A 34 12.37 -11.67 5.56
C ILE A 34 11.02 -10.95 5.59
N ASN A 35 11.05 -9.67 5.84
CA ASN A 35 9.89 -8.79 5.81
C ASN A 35 9.90 -7.96 4.52
N LEU A 36 8.90 -8.16 3.67
CA LEU A 36 8.65 -7.27 2.54
C LEU A 36 7.69 -6.18 2.98
N ILE A 37 8.16 -4.95 3.05
CA ILE A 37 7.37 -3.79 3.47
C ILE A 37 6.82 -3.12 2.22
N HIS A 38 5.50 -3.00 2.15
CA HIS A 38 4.80 -2.35 1.05
C HIS A 38 3.92 -1.20 1.52
N SER A 39 3.79 -0.17 0.69
CA SER A 39 2.92 0.97 0.93
C SER A 39 1.80 0.99 -0.09
N HIS A 40 0.57 0.89 0.39
CA HIS A 40 -0.66 0.78 -0.39
C HIS A 40 -1.53 2.02 -0.22
N SER A 41 -2.03 2.60 -1.32
CA SER A 41 -2.85 3.81 -1.31
C SER A 41 -4.32 3.49 -1.01
N GLY A 42 -4.56 2.95 0.15
CA GLY A 42 -5.88 2.61 0.65
C GLY A 42 -5.86 2.44 2.16
N LEU A 43 -7.01 2.59 2.78
CA LEU A 43 -7.23 2.25 4.18
C LEU A 43 -7.49 0.75 4.30
N ILE A 44 -6.48 -0.03 4.65
CA ILE A 44 -6.61 -1.47 4.89
C ILE A 44 -7.34 -1.69 6.23
N PRO A 45 -8.33 -2.60 6.31
CA PRO A 45 -8.80 -3.55 5.29
C PRO A 45 -9.95 -3.06 4.40
N LYS A 46 -10.40 -1.81 4.53
CA LYS A 46 -11.58 -1.29 3.84
C LYS A 46 -11.37 -1.14 2.33
N TYR A 47 -10.17 -0.77 1.90
CA TYR A 47 -9.80 -0.57 0.51
C TYR A 47 -8.56 -1.41 0.20
N MET A 48 -8.75 -2.63 -0.28
CA MET A 48 -7.70 -3.55 -0.73
C MET A 48 -7.77 -3.78 -2.23
N GLY A 49 -6.67 -4.16 -2.86
CA GLY A 49 -6.59 -4.45 -4.28
C GLY A 49 -6.02 -3.30 -5.11
N SER A 50 -6.48 -3.13 -6.35
CA SER A 50 -5.87 -2.21 -7.30
C SER A 50 -6.57 -0.84 -7.35
N THR A 51 -5.76 0.22 -7.53
CA THR A 51 -6.26 1.60 -7.77
C THR A 51 -7.25 2.11 -6.72
N THR A 52 -7.09 1.66 -5.48
CA THR A 52 -8.02 1.91 -4.37
C THR A 52 -8.15 3.38 -3.99
N ILE A 53 -7.15 4.20 -4.32
CA ILE A 53 -7.18 5.65 -4.14
C ILE A 53 -8.38 6.30 -4.86
N TYR A 54 -8.73 5.83 -6.06
CA TYR A 54 -9.88 6.35 -6.80
C TYR A 54 -11.19 6.03 -6.12
N TYR A 55 -11.33 4.79 -5.64
CA TYR A 55 -12.54 4.33 -4.94
C TYR A 55 -12.72 5.07 -3.60
N SER A 56 -11.64 5.31 -2.86
CA SER A 56 -11.72 6.07 -1.60
C SER A 56 -12.11 7.54 -1.82
N ILE A 57 -11.64 8.16 -2.91
CA ILE A 57 -12.05 9.52 -3.30
C ILE A 57 -13.54 9.54 -3.69
N LEU A 58 -13.98 8.59 -4.52
CA LEU A 58 -15.37 8.53 -4.98
C LEU A 58 -16.35 8.30 -3.84
N ASN A 59 -16.01 7.40 -2.91
CA ASN A 59 -16.91 6.99 -1.84
C ASN A 59 -16.89 7.95 -0.65
N GLU A 60 -15.71 8.47 -0.27
CA GLU A 60 -15.55 9.16 1.02
C GLU A 60 -14.89 10.54 0.92
N LYS A 61 -14.42 10.94 -0.25
CA LYS A 61 -13.57 12.13 -0.42
C LYS A 61 -12.38 12.15 0.56
N LYS A 62 -11.79 10.99 0.81
CA LYS A 62 -10.65 10.81 1.72
C LYS A 62 -9.58 9.97 1.05
N ILE A 63 -8.33 10.25 1.39
CA ILE A 63 -7.19 9.47 0.94
C ILE A 63 -6.44 8.96 2.16
N HIS A 64 -6.13 7.67 2.17
CA HIS A 64 -5.29 7.03 3.17
C HIS A 64 -4.19 6.25 2.47
N CYS A 65 -3.10 6.07 3.18
CA CYS A 65 -2.04 5.16 2.78
C CYS A 65 -1.70 4.25 3.95
N SER A 66 -1.69 2.95 3.70
CA SER A 66 -1.35 1.91 4.68
C SER A 66 -0.01 1.29 4.29
N THR A 67 0.96 1.32 5.19
CA THR A 67 2.22 0.59 5.06
C THR A 67 2.19 -0.64 5.94
N PHE A 68 2.53 -1.79 5.40
CA PHE A 68 2.41 -3.08 6.07
C PHE A 68 3.50 -4.06 5.64
N VAL A 69 3.75 -5.07 6.47
CA VAL A 69 4.56 -6.24 6.10
C VAL A 69 3.68 -7.16 5.27
N MET A 70 4.10 -7.45 4.04
CA MET A 70 3.37 -8.32 3.12
C MET A 70 3.32 -9.76 3.65
N ASN A 71 2.25 -10.45 3.34
CA ASN A 71 2.11 -11.91 3.49
C ASN A 71 1.71 -12.52 2.15
N LYS A 72 1.31 -13.80 2.15
CA LYS A 72 0.88 -14.53 0.95
C LYS A 72 -0.42 -13.98 0.33
N ASP A 73 -1.23 -13.27 1.12
CA ASP A 73 -2.53 -12.75 0.69
C ASP A 73 -2.40 -11.27 0.32
N VAL A 74 -3.09 -10.85 -0.73
CA VAL A 74 -2.99 -9.48 -1.24
C VAL A 74 -3.54 -8.49 -0.21
N ASP A 75 -2.72 -7.49 0.14
CA ASP A 75 -3.05 -6.39 1.06
C ASP A 75 -3.54 -6.83 2.46
N GLN A 76 -3.14 -8.00 2.93
CA GLN A 76 -3.58 -8.57 4.22
C GLN A 76 -2.47 -8.73 5.26
N GLY A 77 -1.35 -8.10 5.08
CA GLY A 77 -0.21 -8.20 6.00
C GLY A 77 -0.39 -7.42 7.31
N THR A 78 0.63 -7.48 8.15
CA THR A 78 0.68 -6.75 9.43
C THR A 78 0.87 -5.27 9.18
N ILE A 79 -0.05 -4.44 9.64
CA ILE A 79 -0.02 -2.99 9.43
C ILE A 79 1.03 -2.35 10.34
N LEU A 80 1.92 -1.56 9.75
CA LEU A 80 2.97 -0.81 10.43
C LEU A 80 2.59 0.67 10.62
N LEU A 81 1.94 1.27 9.60
CA LEU A 81 1.58 2.69 9.63
C LEU A 81 0.36 2.94 8.74
N ILE A 82 -0.61 3.68 9.24
CA ILE A 82 -1.70 4.26 8.44
C ILE A 82 -1.67 5.78 8.61
N LYS A 83 -1.70 6.50 7.49
CA LYS A 83 -1.84 7.96 7.50
C LYS A 83 -2.95 8.40 6.55
N ARG A 84 -3.67 9.44 6.97
CA ARG A 84 -4.57 10.19 6.11
C ARG A 84 -3.81 11.29 5.39
N TYR A 85 -4.13 11.51 4.12
CA TYR A 85 -3.58 12.57 3.28
C TYR A 85 -4.68 13.48 2.77
N ASN A 86 -4.34 14.73 2.54
CA ASN A 86 -5.25 15.69 1.92
C ASN A 86 -5.50 15.32 0.46
N LEU A 87 -6.64 15.74 -0.08
CA LEU A 87 -6.92 15.63 -1.50
C LEU A 87 -5.93 16.50 -2.29
N PRO A 88 -5.41 16.02 -3.44
CA PRO A 88 -4.51 16.82 -4.26
C PRO A 88 -5.25 17.99 -4.90
N ARG A 89 -4.71 19.20 -4.78
CA ARG A 89 -5.28 20.39 -5.42
C ARG A 89 -4.74 20.65 -6.82
N LYS A 90 -3.53 20.17 -7.14
CA LYS A 90 -2.80 20.49 -8.38
C LYS A 90 -2.30 19.26 -9.15
N HIS A 91 -2.52 18.07 -8.63
CA HIS A 91 -2.00 16.84 -9.23
C HIS A 91 -3.13 15.92 -9.66
N LYS A 92 -2.93 15.23 -10.78
CA LYS A 92 -3.77 14.07 -11.11
C LYS A 92 -3.60 12.99 -10.03
N VAL A 93 -4.65 12.23 -9.77
CA VAL A 93 -4.65 11.17 -8.73
C VAL A 93 -3.52 10.17 -8.94
N ASP A 94 -3.22 9.79 -10.18
CA ASP A 94 -2.14 8.83 -10.48
C ASP A 94 -0.77 9.31 -9.97
N ASN A 95 -0.41 10.55 -10.24
CA ASN A 95 0.85 11.12 -9.77
C ASN A 95 0.89 11.24 -8.24
N TYR A 96 -0.25 11.59 -7.65
CA TYR A 96 -0.36 11.75 -6.21
C TYR A 96 -0.28 10.41 -5.46
N ASP A 97 -0.74 9.32 -6.08
CA ASP A 97 -0.61 7.96 -5.54
C ASP A 97 0.84 7.62 -5.18
N HIS A 98 1.77 7.82 -6.10
CA HIS A 98 3.18 7.55 -5.87
C HIS A 98 3.78 8.45 -4.77
N ILE A 99 3.38 9.73 -4.73
CA ILE A 99 3.85 10.68 -3.74
C ILE A 99 3.44 10.27 -2.32
N ILE A 100 2.17 9.91 -2.10
CA ILE A 100 1.71 9.54 -0.75
C ILE A 100 2.32 8.22 -0.28
N ARG A 101 2.53 7.26 -1.18
CA ARG A 101 3.20 5.99 -0.86
C ARG A 101 4.64 6.24 -0.42
N ALA A 102 5.40 7.06 -1.15
CA ALA A 102 6.75 7.44 -0.76
C ALA A 102 6.78 8.19 0.58
N LYS A 103 5.90 9.19 0.76
CA LYS A 103 5.78 9.94 2.02
C LYS A 103 5.44 9.05 3.22
N ASN A 104 4.61 8.03 3.01
CA ASN A 104 4.24 7.09 4.08
C ASN A 104 5.44 6.22 4.49
N LEU A 105 6.20 5.71 3.52
CA LEU A 105 7.45 4.96 3.76
C LEU A 105 8.49 5.81 4.49
N ILE A 106 8.75 7.03 4.03
CA ILE A 106 9.66 7.96 4.71
C ILE A 106 9.21 8.23 6.15
N SER A 107 7.89 8.42 6.34
CA SER A 107 7.34 8.61 7.69
C SER A 107 7.56 7.39 8.59
N LEU A 108 7.48 6.17 8.05
CA LEU A 108 7.76 4.95 8.80
C LEU A 108 9.25 4.87 9.17
N ILE A 109 10.15 5.11 8.22
CA ILE A 109 11.61 5.07 8.44
C ILE A 109 12.06 6.10 9.49
N ASN A 110 11.47 7.29 9.45
CA ASN A 110 11.80 8.38 10.38
C ASN A 110 11.21 8.20 11.79
N GLN A 111 10.33 7.21 12.00
CA GLN A 111 9.81 6.88 13.34
C GLN A 111 10.83 6.10 14.15
N LYS A 112 12.02 6.69 14.40
CA LYS A 112 13.03 6.13 15.30
C LYS A 112 12.38 5.86 16.68
N ASN A 113 12.42 4.60 17.13
CA ASN A 113 12.03 4.16 18.47
C ASN A 113 10.54 4.21 18.88
N LYS A 114 9.60 4.42 17.97
CA LYS A 114 8.20 4.21 18.31
C LYS A 114 7.85 2.73 18.10
N LYS A 115 7.34 2.11 19.18
CA LYS A 115 6.77 0.75 19.15
C LYS A 115 5.76 0.70 17.98
N LEU A 116 6.09 -0.05 16.91
CA LEU A 116 5.20 -0.24 15.77
C LEU A 116 3.90 -0.82 16.31
N ILE A 117 2.79 -0.14 16.09
CA ILE A 117 1.47 -0.65 16.48
C ILE A 117 1.14 -1.76 15.47
N LEU A 118 1.46 -2.99 15.85
CA LEU A 118 1.13 -4.16 15.06
C LEU A 118 -0.37 -4.44 15.22
N THR A 119 -1.19 -3.85 14.38
CA THR A 119 -2.60 -4.21 14.30
C THR A 119 -2.75 -5.42 13.39
N LYS A 120 -3.05 -6.58 13.96
CA LYS A 120 -3.53 -7.72 13.19
C LYS A 120 -4.85 -7.33 12.53
N ASN A 121 -4.94 -7.51 11.22
CA ASN A 121 -6.21 -7.33 10.52
C ASN A 121 -7.23 -8.33 11.08
N ASN A 122 -8.16 -7.85 11.89
CA ASN A 122 -9.33 -8.64 12.25
C ASN A 122 -10.14 -8.89 10.99
N LYS A 123 -10.52 -10.15 10.75
CA LYS A 123 -11.29 -10.63 9.59
C LYS A 123 -12.71 -10.04 9.53
N LYS A 124 -12.84 -8.72 9.48
CA LYS A 124 -14.11 -8.05 9.13
C LYS A 124 -14.24 -8.03 7.61
N LYS A 125 -15.46 -8.07 7.10
CA LYS A 125 -15.85 -8.08 5.69
C LYS A 125 -14.96 -7.16 4.85
N TYR A 126 -14.06 -7.76 4.06
CA TYR A 126 -13.09 -7.04 3.23
C TYR A 126 -13.73 -6.64 1.91
N SER A 127 -13.46 -5.42 1.45
CA SER A 127 -13.82 -4.99 0.10
C SER A 127 -12.57 -5.05 -0.77
N PHE A 128 -12.56 -5.93 -1.76
CA PHE A 128 -11.48 -6.05 -2.73
C PHE A 128 -11.86 -5.29 -4.00
N PHE A 129 -11.02 -4.37 -4.42
CA PHE A 129 -11.24 -3.53 -5.59
C PHE A 129 -10.33 -3.93 -6.74
N TYR A 130 -10.92 -4.10 -7.91
CA TYR A 130 -10.19 -4.28 -9.15
C TYR A 130 -9.73 -2.95 -9.73
N LYS A 131 -8.92 -3.00 -10.79
CA LYS A 131 -8.43 -1.81 -11.48
C LYS A 131 -9.60 -0.92 -11.92
N ALA A 132 -9.61 0.33 -11.47
CA ALA A 132 -10.68 1.26 -11.77
C ALA A 132 -10.77 1.55 -13.28
N HIS A 133 -11.99 1.48 -13.81
CA HIS A 133 -12.29 1.83 -15.18
C HIS A 133 -11.92 3.31 -15.45
N PRO A 134 -11.47 3.69 -16.66
CA PRO A 134 -11.09 5.07 -17.00
C PRO A 134 -12.16 6.10 -16.65
N VAL A 135 -13.45 5.77 -16.84
CA VAL A 135 -14.57 6.65 -16.45
C VAL A 135 -14.55 6.95 -14.95
N LEU A 136 -14.37 5.94 -14.08
CA LEU A 136 -14.30 6.13 -12.64
C LEU A 136 -13.10 6.98 -12.24
N ARG A 137 -11.95 6.80 -12.90
CA ARG A 137 -10.75 7.62 -12.68
C ARG A 137 -11.01 9.08 -13.04
N ASN A 138 -11.69 9.33 -14.17
CA ASN A 138 -12.05 10.68 -14.60
C ASN A 138 -13.03 11.33 -13.60
N LEU A 139 -14.04 10.61 -13.14
CA LEU A 139 -14.98 11.08 -12.13
C LEU A 139 -14.28 11.42 -10.81
N ALA A 140 -13.33 10.58 -10.36
CA ALA A 140 -12.55 10.87 -9.16
C ALA A 140 -11.70 12.14 -9.32
N ASN A 141 -11.05 12.32 -10.49
CA ASN A 141 -10.28 13.54 -10.77
C ASN A 141 -11.19 14.79 -10.78
N LYS A 142 -12.39 14.71 -11.33
CA LYS A 142 -13.37 15.83 -11.30
C LYS A 142 -13.85 16.17 -9.88
N LYS A 143 -13.91 15.21 -8.98
CA LYS A 143 -14.29 15.46 -7.57
C LYS A 143 -13.21 16.20 -6.75
N LEU A 144 -12.03 16.42 -7.32
CA LEU A 144 -10.93 17.14 -6.68
C LEU A 144 -10.94 18.65 -6.98
N ILE A 145 -11.72 19.06 -7.94
CA ILE A 145 -11.98 20.44 -8.32
C ILE A 145 -13.19 20.93 -7.53
#